data_34d1b7969052134e6d9fef6125605c38
#
_entry.id   34d1b7969052134e6d9fef6125605c38
#
_cell.length_a   1.000
_cell.length_b   1.000
_cell.length_c   1.000
_cell.angle_alpha   90.00
_cell.angle_beta   90.00
_cell.angle_gamma   90.00
#
_symmetry.space_group_name_H-M   'P 1'
#
loop_
_entity.id
_entity.type
_entity.pdbx_description
1 polymer ?
#
loop_
_entity_poly.entity_id
_entity_poly.type
_entity_poly.pdbx_seq_one_letter_code
_entity_poly.pdbx_strand_id
1 'polypeptide(L)'
;KRHYFNKTALEEGFTALATGHNLDDEIARLFSNTLRWDVGYLSDQGPRLDGEDGFARKVKPFWRLTEFETATYAFLEEIEHHHTPCPYSAGASFTYYKGLWNQLEEEMPGRKLSFYVDFLKRGRSAFAGLERTEGDALAPCTVCGYPTSSGVCGVCRIREVVKEGKE
;
A
#
# COMPACT_ATOMS: atom_id res chain seq x y z
N LYS A 1 6.83 6.12 -8.05
CA LYS A 1 6.32 7.03 -7.00
C LYS A 1 6.89 6.66 -5.62
N ARG A 2 6.68 5.43 -5.07
CA ARG A 2 7.10 5.02 -3.71
C ARG A 2 8.56 5.27 -3.41
N HIS A 3 9.46 4.95 -4.35
CA HIS A 3 10.90 5.18 -4.22
C HIS A 3 11.21 6.66 -3.94
N TYR A 4 10.67 7.58 -4.77
CA TYR A 4 10.91 9.01 -4.61
C TYR A 4 10.29 9.57 -3.32
N PHE A 5 9.08 9.19 -2.99
CA PHE A 5 8.45 9.62 -1.74
C PHE A 5 9.25 9.20 -0.51
N ASN A 6 9.72 7.95 -0.50
CA ASN A 6 10.57 7.47 0.58
C ASN A 6 11.91 8.22 0.66
N LYS A 7 12.54 8.38 -0.51
CA LYS A 7 13.83 9.10 -0.62
C LYS A 7 13.68 10.52 -0.09
N THR A 8 12.71 11.30 -0.60
CA THR A 8 12.46 12.67 -0.15
C THR A 8 12.15 12.73 1.34
N ALA A 9 11.32 11.81 1.86
CA ALA A 9 10.99 11.80 3.29
C ALA A 9 12.23 11.61 4.18
N LEU A 10 13.16 10.77 3.77
CA LEU A 10 14.40 10.52 4.51
C LEU A 10 15.41 11.68 4.35
N GLU A 11 15.61 12.17 3.14
CA GLU A 11 16.57 13.24 2.83
C GLU A 11 16.20 14.56 3.49
N GLU A 12 14.90 14.90 3.52
CA GLU A 12 14.39 16.14 4.12
C GLU A 12 14.09 15.99 5.63
N GLY A 13 14.37 14.84 6.21
CA GLY A 13 14.21 14.59 7.65
C GLY A 13 12.76 14.59 8.15
N PHE A 14 11.78 14.25 7.29
CA PHE A 14 10.39 14.12 7.73
C PHE A 14 10.20 12.94 8.66
N THR A 15 9.43 13.14 9.73
CA THR A 15 9.17 12.11 10.74
C THR A 15 8.24 11.00 10.25
N ALA A 16 7.41 11.26 9.25
CA ALA A 16 6.52 10.30 8.64
C ALA A 16 6.05 10.74 7.25
N LEU A 17 5.74 9.77 6.40
CA LEU A 17 5.06 9.93 5.11
C LEU A 17 3.58 9.61 5.28
N ALA A 18 2.69 10.60 5.20
CA ALA A 18 1.25 10.39 5.15
C ALA A 18 0.83 10.01 3.73
N THR A 19 -0.04 9.01 3.61
CA THR A 19 -0.60 8.59 2.32
C THR A 19 -2.12 8.60 2.37
N GLY A 20 -2.76 8.93 1.23
CA GLY A 20 -4.21 8.99 1.07
C GLY A 20 -4.91 7.61 0.97
N HIS A 21 -4.25 6.51 1.36
CA HIS A 21 -4.90 5.20 1.36
C HIS A 21 -6.08 5.18 2.32
N ASN A 22 -7.22 4.71 1.82
CA ASN A 22 -8.47 4.60 2.55
C ASN A 22 -8.78 3.13 2.95
N LEU A 23 -9.95 2.89 3.53
CA LEU A 23 -10.38 1.56 3.96
C LEU A 23 -10.47 0.58 2.78
N ASP A 24 -10.97 1.01 1.62
CA ASP A 24 -11.08 0.16 0.44
C ASP A 24 -9.71 -0.29 -0.09
N ASP A 25 -8.69 0.57 0.01
CA ASP A 25 -7.32 0.21 -0.34
C ASP A 25 -6.74 -0.82 0.63
N GLU A 26 -7.00 -0.63 1.93
CA GLU A 26 -6.47 -1.51 2.98
C GLU A 26 -7.10 -2.89 2.93
N ILE A 27 -8.43 -2.99 2.77
CA ILE A 27 -9.10 -4.30 2.67
C ILE A 27 -8.77 -5.02 1.37
N ALA A 28 -8.68 -4.31 0.24
CA ALA A 28 -8.26 -4.92 -1.03
C ALA A 28 -6.84 -5.48 -0.92
N ARG A 29 -5.93 -4.77 -0.22
CA ARG A 29 -4.59 -5.25 0.07
C ARG A 29 -4.60 -6.46 1.00
N LEU A 30 -5.34 -6.38 2.11
CA LEU A 30 -5.47 -7.50 3.05
C LEU A 30 -6.00 -8.74 2.35
N PHE A 31 -7.06 -8.59 1.56
CA PHE A 31 -7.65 -9.67 0.79
C PHE A 31 -6.64 -10.28 -0.22
N SER A 32 -5.93 -9.44 -0.96
CA SER A 32 -4.87 -9.91 -1.87
C SER A 32 -3.76 -10.68 -1.15
N ASN A 33 -3.33 -10.22 0.01
CA ASN A 33 -2.28 -10.89 0.79
C ASN A 33 -2.80 -12.21 1.38
N THR A 34 -4.06 -12.25 1.82
CA THR A 34 -4.70 -13.48 2.31
C THR A 34 -4.84 -14.52 1.20
N LEU A 35 -5.24 -14.12 -0.02
CA LEU A 35 -5.36 -15.05 -1.15
C LEU A 35 -4.03 -15.72 -1.53
N ARG A 36 -2.90 -15.08 -1.23
CA ARG A 36 -1.56 -15.62 -1.48
C ARG A 36 -0.91 -16.24 -0.25
N TRP A 37 -1.56 -16.12 0.91
CA TRP A 37 -0.97 -16.47 2.21
C TRP A 37 0.40 -15.84 2.42
N ASP A 38 0.51 -14.55 2.05
CA ASP A 38 1.74 -13.78 2.18
C ASP A 38 1.89 -13.32 3.64
N VAL A 39 2.45 -14.22 4.46
CA VAL A 39 2.52 -14.05 5.92
C VAL A 39 3.35 -12.83 6.32
N GLY A 40 4.42 -12.51 5.58
CA GLY A 40 5.24 -11.35 5.84
C GLY A 40 4.47 -10.03 5.65
N TYR A 41 3.70 -9.92 4.57
CA TYR A 41 2.85 -8.75 4.36
C TYR A 41 1.63 -8.72 5.30
N LEU A 42 1.10 -9.87 5.72
CA LEU A 42 0.01 -9.94 6.68
C LEU A 42 0.46 -9.49 8.07
N SER A 43 1.67 -9.86 8.51
CA SER A 43 2.22 -9.41 9.79
C SER A 43 2.45 -7.90 9.85
N ASP A 44 2.88 -7.30 8.74
CA ASP A 44 3.28 -5.88 8.67
C ASP A 44 2.12 -4.95 8.31
N GLN A 45 1.01 -5.49 7.77
CA GLN A 45 -0.08 -4.64 7.30
C GLN A 45 -0.76 -3.87 8.43
N GLY A 46 -0.86 -2.56 8.26
CA GLY A 46 -1.52 -1.70 9.23
C GLY A 46 -1.62 -0.25 8.77
N PRO A 47 -2.36 0.58 9.52
CA PRO A 47 -2.51 2.01 9.22
C PRO A 47 -1.25 2.82 9.55
N ARG A 48 -0.36 2.26 10.36
CA ARG A 48 0.96 2.79 10.67
C ARG A 48 1.98 1.70 10.39
N LEU A 49 3.01 2.06 9.63
CA LEU A 49 4.19 1.24 9.39
C LEU A 49 5.39 2.01 9.95
N ASP A 50 6.13 1.39 10.84
CA ASP A 50 7.32 2.02 11.42
C ASP A 50 8.43 2.13 10.37
N GLY A 51 9.31 3.11 10.55
CA GLY A 51 10.43 3.35 9.67
C GLY A 51 11.58 2.42 10.07
N GLU A 52 11.84 1.43 9.22
CA GLU A 52 12.89 0.42 9.41
C GLU A 52 13.58 0.15 8.06
N ASP A 53 14.79 -0.37 8.10
CA ASP A 53 15.52 -0.86 6.92
C ASP A 53 15.61 0.14 5.74
N GLY A 54 15.79 1.43 6.03
CA GLY A 54 15.87 2.48 5.01
C GLY A 54 14.51 2.93 4.46
N PHE A 55 13.41 2.59 5.13
CA PHE A 55 12.10 3.16 4.85
C PHE A 55 11.70 4.23 5.87
N ALA A 56 11.12 5.32 5.39
CA ALA A 56 10.44 6.29 6.24
C ALA A 56 9.17 5.69 6.85
N ARG A 57 8.87 6.08 8.08
CA ARG A 57 7.58 5.76 8.71
C ARG A 57 6.44 6.16 7.79
N LYS A 58 5.39 5.32 7.71
CA LYS A 58 4.17 5.63 6.96
C LYS A 58 2.97 5.66 7.88
N VAL A 59 2.07 6.61 7.59
CA VAL A 59 0.77 6.70 8.24
C VAL A 59 -0.31 6.83 7.16
N LYS A 60 -1.49 6.28 7.46
CA LYS A 60 -2.65 6.28 6.55
C LYS A 60 -3.84 6.88 7.30
N PRO A 61 -3.99 8.21 7.32
CA PRO A 61 -5.03 8.88 8.12
C PRO A 61 -6.44 8.42 7.79
N PHE A 62 -6.71 8.09 6.53
CA PHE A 62 -8.04 7.72 6.03
C PHE A 62 -8.38 6.22 6.13
N TRP A 63 -7.58 5.41 6.84
CA TRP A 63 -7.76 3.96 6.89
C TRP A 63 -9.13 3.45 7.38
N ARG A 64 -9.92 4.31 8.02
CA ARG A 64 -11.28 4.00 8.49
C ARG A 64 -12.38 4.51 7.57
N LEU A 65 -12.06 5.35 6.63
CA LEU A 65 -13.00 5.96 5.69
C LEU A 65 -13.01 5.16 4.38
N THR A 66 -14.19 4.92 3.86
CA THR A 66 -14.37 4.31 2.55
C THR A 66 -14.02 5.28 1.43
N GLU A 67 -13.81 4.77 0.23
CA GLU A 67 -13.63 5.59 -0.96
C GLU A 67 -14.87 6.44 -1.24
N PHE A 68 -16.07 5.89 -0.98
CA PHE A 68 -17.34 6.62 -1.09
C PHE A 68 -17.43 7.80 -0.11
N GLU A 69 -17.09 7.59 1.16
CA GLU A 69 -17.10 8.66 2.19
C GLU A 69 -16.10 9.76 1.86
N THR A 70 -14.89 9.40 1.42
CA THR A 70 -13.88 10.40 1.04
C THR A 70 -14.28 11.18 -0.21
N ALA A 71 -14.89 10.52 -1.21
CA ALA A 71 -15.41 11.17 -2.40
C ALA A 71 -16.60 12.10 -2.08
N THR A 72 -17.51 11.64 -1.21
CA THR A 72 -18.65 12.44 -0.75
C THR A 72 -18.17 13.69 -0.02
N TYR A 73 -17.21 13.55 0.88
CA TYR A 73 -16.61 14.69 1.59
C TYR A 73 -15.99 15.69 0.62
N ALA A 74 -15.19 15.21 -0.33
CA ALA A 74 -14.56 16.07 -1.34
C ALA A 74 -15.58 16.81 -2.20
N PHE A 75 -16.71 16.16 -2.54
CA PHE A 75 -17.81 16.78 -3.28
C PHE A 75 -18.52 17.87 -2.45
N LEU A 76 -18.85 17.59 -1.19
CA LEU A 76 -19.55 18.53 -0.31
C LEU A 76 -18.71 19.76 0.03
N GLU A 77 -17.39 19.58 0.18
CA GLU A 77 -16.44 20.65 0.49
C GLU A 77 -15.85 21.31 -0.78
N GLU A 78 -16.40 21.00 -1.94
CA GLU A 78 -15.97 21.56 -3.24
C GLU A 78 -14.44 21.41 -3.48
N ILE A 79 -13.83 20.33 -2.98
CA ILE A 79 -12.40 20.09 -3.14
C ILE A 79 -12.11 19.68 -4.59
N GLU A 80 -11.36 20.52 -5.29
CA GLU A 80 -10.91 20.20 -6.64
C GLU A 80 -9.97 18.98 -6.63
N HIS A 81 -10.28 17.98 -7.44
CA HIS A 81 -9.47 16.77 -7.53
C HIS A 81 -9.52 16.16 -8.94
N HIS A 82 -8.56 15.30 -9.22
CA HIS A 82 -8.50 14.60 -10.50
C HIS A 82 -9.57 13.51 -10.60
N HIS A 83 -10.43 13.62 -11.61
CA HIS A 83 -11.47 12.63 -11.89
C HIS A 83 -11.04 11.56 -12.91
N THR A 84 -9.98 11.82 -13.67
CA THR A 84 -9.55 10.92 -14.75
C THR A 84 -8.83 9.69 -14.18
N PRO A 85 -9.30 8.47 -14.41
CA PRO A 85 -8.62 7.26 -14.02
C PRO A 85 -7.22 7.19 -14.66
N CYS A 86 -6.26 6.63 -13.93
CA CYS A 86 -4.94 6.38 -14.49
C CYS A 86 -5.05 5.39 -15.68
N PRO A 87 -4.58 5.74 -16.88
CA PRO A 87 -4.70 4.85 -18.05
C PRO A 87 -3.98 3.51 -17.86
N TYR A 88 -3.01 3.45 -16.93
CA TYR A 88 -2.29 2.23 -16.59
C TYR A 88 -2.93 1.41 -15.47
N SER A 89 -4.13 1.77 -15.00
CA SER A 89 -4.86 1.02 -13.97
C SER A 89 -5.78 -0.06 -14.54
N ALA A 90 -5.96 -0.11 -15.85
CA ALA A 90 -6.79 -1.12 -16.50
C ALA A 90 -6.25 -2.54 -16.18
N GLY A 91 -7.16 -3.43 -15.75
CA GLY A 91 -6.81 -4.81 -15.38
C GLY A 91 -6.12 -4.97 -14.02
N ALA A 92 -6.00 -3.91 -13.22
CA ALA A 92 -5.44 -4.01 -11.88
C ALA A 92 -6.35 -4.85 -10.97
N SER A 93 -5.80 -5.92 -10.38
CA SER A 93 -6.52 -6.83 -9.47
C SER A 93 -7.16 -6.12 -8.26
N PHE A 94 -6.56 -5.03 -7.82
CA PHE A 94 -7.09 -4.22 -6.71
C PHE A 94 -8.45 -3.59 -7.03
N THR A 95 -8.68 -3.15 -8.26
CA THR A 95 -9.98 -2.63 -8.70
C THR A 95 -11.05 -3.71 -8.63
N TYR A 96 -10.71 -4.93 -9.05
CA TYR A 96 -11.60 -6.08 -8.93
C TYR A 96 -11.94 -6.41 -7.48
N TYR A 97 -10.94 -6.46 -6.59
CA TYR A 97 -11.15 -6.73 -5.18
C TYR A 97 -12.01 -5.67 -4.49
N LYS A 98 -11.83 -4.39 -4.81
CA LYS A 98 -12.70 -3.31 -4.34
C LYS A 98 -14.15 -3.53 -4.76
N GLY A 99 -14.39 -3.95 -6.00
CA GLY A 99 -15.73 -4.26 -6.51
C GLY A 99 -16.42 -5.38 -5.72
N LEU A 100 -15.72 -6.49 -5.43
CA LEU A 100 -16.24 -7.58 -4.59
C LEU A 100 -16.59 -7.10 -3.17
N TRP A 101 -15.74 -6.27 -2.57
CA TRP A 101 -15.98 -5.71 -1.25
C TRP A 101 -17.13 -4.70 -1.22
N ASN A 102 -17.35 -3.96 -2.31
CA ASN A 102 -18.51 -3.07 -2.43
C ASN A 102 -19.81 -3.87 -2.46
N GLN A 103 -19.88 -4.95 -3.24
CA GLN A 103 -21.03 -5.85 -3.25
C GLN A 103 -21.32 -6.44 -1.85
N LEU A 104 -20.29 -6.90 -1.16
CA LEU A 104 -20.44 -7.40 0.20
C LEU A 104 -20.93 -6.33 1.18
N GLU A 105 -20.46 -5.09 1.04
CA GLU A 105 -20.87 -3.98 1.89
C GLU A 105 -22.31 -3.53 1.65
N GLU A 106 -22.80 -3.62 0.39
CA GLU A 106 -24.20 -3.37 0.04
C GLU A 106 -25.14 -4.36 0.72
N GLU A 107 -24.78 -5.65 0.72
CA GLU A 107 -25.56 -6.72 1.36
C GLU A 107 -25.40 -6.73 2.90
N MET A 108 -24.24 -6.34 3.39
CA MET A 108 -23.86 -6.42 4.80
C MET A 108 -23.15 -5.13 5.24
N PRO A 109 -23.89 -4.03 5.49
CA PRO A 109 -23.31 -2.73 5.85
C PRO A 109 -22.38 -2.80 7.08
N GLY A 110 -21.25 -2.11 7.02
CA GLY A 110 -20.21 -2.09 8.06
C GLY A 110 -19.24 -3.27 8.00
N ARG A 111 -19.39 -4.18 7.03
CA ARG A 111 -18.55 -5.37 6.93
C ARG A 111 -17.10 -5.05 6.56
N LYS A 112 -16.88 -4.06 5.72
CA LYS A 112 -15.53 -3.58 5.40
C LYS A 112 -14.76 -3.17 6.65
N LEU A 113 -15.34 -2.28 7.44
CA LEU A 113 -14.69 -1.74 8.61
C LEU A 113 -14.49 -2.82 9.68
N SER A 114 -15.50 -3.66 9.95
CA SER A 114 -15.39 -4.73 10.94
C SER A 114 -14.31 -5.74 10.56
N PHE A 115 -14.24 -6.16 9.30
CA PHE A 115 -13.22 -7.08 8.81
C PHE A 115 -11.80 -6.54 9.04
N TYR A 116 -11.54 -5.29 8.66
CA TYR A 116 -10.21 -4.71 8.81
C TYR A 116 -9.85 -4.45 10.28
N VAL A 117 -10.80 -3.97 11.09
CA VAL A 117 -10.58 -3.74 12.52
C VAL A 117 -10.33 -5.05 13.26
N ASP A 118 -11.09 -6.11 12.96
CA ASP A 118 -10.89 -7.43 13.59
C ASP A 118 -9.57 -8.06 13.16
N PHE A 119 -9.17 -7.89 11.92
CA PHE A 119 -7.83 -8.27 11.49
C PHE A 119 -6.74 -7.55 12.30
N LEU A 120 -6.82 -6.23 12.46
CA LEU A 120 -5.83 -5.47 13.24
C LEU A 120 -5.78 -5.88 14.71
N LYS A 121 -6.93 -6.20 15.30
CA LYS A 121 -7.04 -6.55 16.72
C LYS A 121 -6.68 -8.01 17.03
N ARG A 122 -6.98 -8.92 16.14
CA ARG A 122 -6.94 -10.38 16.39
C ARG A 122 -6.13 -11.15 15.35
N GLY A 123 -6.37 -10.86 14.06
CA GLY A 123 -5.76 -11.62 12.97
C GLY A 123 -4.27 -11.33 12.80
N ARG A 124 -3.87 -10.07 12.89
CA ARG A 124 -2.49 -9.66 12.67
C ARG A 124 -1.50 -10.35 13.62
N SER A 125 -1.86 -10.49 14.88
CA SER A 125 -1.00 -11.14 15.88
C SER A 125 -0.75 -12.62 15.60
N ALA A 126 -1.66 -13.30 14.88
CA ALA A 126 -1.48 -14.69 14.48
C ALA A 126 -0.33 -14.89 13.47
N PHE A 127 0.08 -13.81 12.77
CA PHE A 127 1.19 -13.83 11.82
C PHE A 127 2.48 -13.24 12.41
N ALA A 128 2.44 -12.70 13.62
CA ALA A 128 3.61 -12.14 14.28
C ALA A 128 4.64 -13.25 14.59
N GLY A 129 5.90 -13.00 14.23
CA GLY A 129 6.99 -13.97 14.45
C GLY A 129 7.09 -15.08 13.39
N LEU A 130 6.21 -15.09 12.38
CA LEU A 130 6.41 -15.92 11.21
C LEU A 130 7.47 -15.27 10.33
N GLU A 131 8.53 -16.00 10.07
CA GLU A 131 9.64 -15.51 9.26
C GLU A 131 9.18 -15.26 7.81
N ARG A 132 9.67 -14.15 7.25
CA ARG A 132 9.63 -13.93 5.81
C ARG A 132 10.47 -15.03 5.15
N THR A 133 10.06 -15.48 3.98
CA THR A 133 10.86 -16.42 3.20
C THR A 133 12.24 -15.82 2.91
N GLU A 134 13.30 -16.64 2.86
CA GLU A 134 14.68 -16.18 2.66
C GLU A 134 14.86 -15.24 1.44
N GLY A 135 13.96 -15.31 0.44
CA GLY A 135 13.94 -14.43 -0.73
C GLY A 135 13.43 -13.00 -0.48
N ASP A 136 12.85 -12.72 0.70
CA ASP A 136 12.26 -11.41 1.03
C ASP A 136 13.20 -10.50 1.82
N ALA A 137 14.41 -10.97 2.17
CA ALA A 137 15.40 -10.15 2.86
C ALA A 137 15.77 -8.93 2.01
N LEU A 138 15.64 -7.75 2.61
CA LEU A 138 15.97 -6.49 1.95
C LEU A 138 17.45 -6.17 2.12
N ALA A 139 18.08 -5.79 1.01
CA ALA A 139 19.44 -5.26 0.99
C ALA A 139 19.47 -3.91 0.24
N PRO A 140 20.44 -3.04 0.50
CA PRO A 140 20.58 -1.81 -0.25
C PRO A 140 20.80 -2.09 -1.74
N CYS A 141 20.07 -1.39 -2.60
CA CYS A 141 20.30 -1.41 -4.06
C CYS A 141 21.74 -0.99 -4.36
N THR A 142 22.45 -1.76 -5.16
CA THR A 142 23.86 -1.50 -5.52
C THR A 142 24.08 -0.19 -6.28
N VAL A 143 23.01 0.39 -6.85
CA VAL A 143 23.08 1.65 -7.63
C VAL A 143 22.68 2.86 -6.80
N CYS A 144 21.64 2.78 -5.95
CA CYS A 144 21.07 3.96 -5.27
C CYS A 144 20.81 3.77 -3.79
N GLY A 145 21.17 2.64 -3.19
CA GLY A 145 20.97 2.36 -1.77
C GLY A 145 19.53 2.08 -1.33
N TYR A 146 18.55 2.18 -2.21
CA TYR A 146 17.14 1.93 -1.86
C TYR A 146 16.92 0.44 -1.50
N PRO A 147 16.20 0.12 -0.41
CA PRO A 147 15.97 -1.25 0.00
C PRO A 147 15.27 -2.08 -1.07
N THR A 148 15.82 -3.24 -1.40
CA THR A 148 15.31 -4.15 -2.43
C THR A 148 15.75 -5.58 -2.17
N SER A 149 14.94 -6.55 -2.56
CA SER A 149 15.28 -7.98 -2.51
C SER A 149 15.97 -8.47 -3.79
N SER A 150 16.18 -7.61 -4.79
CA SER A 150 16.64 -8.02 -6.13
C SER A 150 18.00 -7.42 -6.55
N GLY A 151 18.84 -6.99 -5.60
CA GLY A 151 20.16 -6.40 -5.84
C GLY A 151 20.10 -5.00 -6.49
N VAL A 152 19.37 -4.84 -7.60
CA VAL A 152 19.08 -3.55 -8.25
C VAL A 152 17.59 -3.26 -8.16
N CYS A 153 17.20 -2.13 -7.60
CA CYS A 153 15.79 -1.79 -7.43
C CYS A 153 15.08 -1.52 -8.76
N GLY A 154 13.75 -1.68 -8.78
CA GLY A 154 12.95 -1.52 -9.99
C GLY A 154 13.10 -0.17 -10.67
N VAL A 155 13.31 0.92 -9.90
CA VAL A 155 13.52 2.26 -10.47
C VAL A 155 14.86 2.35 -11.21
N CYS A 156 15.93 1.79 -10.64
CA CYS A 156 17.23 1.78 -11.30
C CYS A 156 17.20 0.93 -12.59
N ARG A 157 16.53 -0.23 -12.56
CA ARG A 157 16.34 -1.06 -13.77
C ARG A 157 15.58 -0.32 -14.87
N ILE A 158 14.47 0.34 -14.53
CA ILE A 158 13.70 1.14 -15.51
C ILE A 158 14.55 2.27 -16.07
N ARG A 159 15.31 2.98 -15.22
CA ARG A 159 16.20 4.06 -15.68
C ARG A 159 17.27 3.56 -16.68
N GLU A 160 17.79 2.37 -16.48
CA GLU A 160 18.76 1.76 -17.37
C GLU A 160 18.14 1.43 -18.73
N VAL A 161 16.96 0.78 -18.73
CA VAL A 161 16.22 0.48 -19.98
C VAL A 161 15.93 1.76 -20.78
N VAL A 162 15.47 2.82 -20.10
CA VAL A 162 15.18 4.11 -20.77
C VAL A 162 16.45 4.75 -21.32
N LYS A 163 17.60 4.65 -20.64
CA LYS A 163 18.88 5.19 -21.13
C LYS A 163 19.40 4.42 -22.34
N GLU A 164 19.18 3.10 -22.37
CA GLU A 164 19.63 2.24 -23.47
C GLU A 164 18.70 2.31 -24.70
N GLY A 165 17.59 3.07 -24.63
CA GLY A 165 16.63 3.20 -25.73
C GLY A 165 15.92 1.91 -26.12
N LYS A 166 15.90 0.91 -25.22
CA LYS A 166 15.16 -0.35 -25.47
C LYS A 166 13.68 -0.11 -25.16
N GLU A 167 12.85 -0.24 -26.20
CA GLU A 167 11.38 -0.31 -26.10
C GLU A 167 10.93 -1.61 -25.42
#